data_034edc0579d1cb1f1574f1d93b73b0c9
#
_entry.id   034edc0579d1cb1f1574f1d93b73b0c9
#
_cell.length_a   1.000
_cell.length_b   1.000
_cell.length_c   1.000
_cell.angle_alpha   90.00
_cell.angle_beta   90.00
_cell.angle_gamma   90.00
#
_symmetry.space_group_name_H-M   'P 1'
#
loop_
_entity.id
_entity.type
_entity.pdbx_description
1 polymer ?
#
loop_
_entity_poly.entity_id
_entity_poly.type
_entity_poly.pdbx_seq_one_letter_code
_entity_poly.pdbx_strand_id
1 'polypeptide(L)'
;MHVNGRQVMAETHAEMNSDLELDGGQASGSGETLDAPPKKRRVTYWARKQSHPLYTRICLSKDWDERRATLMAIRMQKLQSAYHFIVARCGSLDQPSMRYSDNRFETEQGDLDCDCCDIQTFEGVKSLRQVYDAVMFFMANMEISLSERLGHIAVRDDYAIEDNVVYNSRVILTNSHGVTAESSVVAFPHLFAEGDPAFGGEPCAVLAMDCIDEDELYPYMPKERVRRDASTAIVLTVSQHTPNLSEGGGLVDVTMRRAGFMKLHRPEFPISEGGLQEVHDSITAWGAVMIETIREMVYSQQ
;
A
#
# COMPACT_ATOMS: atom_id res chain seq x y z
N MET A 1 20.56 -32.65 -19.78
CA MET A 1 21.48 -31.51 -19.82
C MET A 1 21.04 -30.51 -18.75
N HIS A 2 21.76 -30.54 -17.60
CA HIS A 2 21.57 -29.60 -16.51
C HIS A 2 22.41 -28.36 -16.81
N VAL A 3 21.80 -27.16 -16.77
CA VAL A 3 22.55 -25.90 -16.73
C VAL A 3 21.91 -24.99 -15.68
N ASN A 4 22.61 -24.92 -14.56
CA ASN A 4 22.85 -23.84 -13.62
C ASN A 4 21.85 -22.69 -13.50
N GLY A 5 20.98 -22.79 -12.48
CA GLY A 5 20.22 -21.70 -11.91
C GLY A 5 20.86 -21.04 -10.67
N ARG A 6 22.19 -20.98 -10.58
CA ARG A 6 22.89 -20.47 -9.35
C ARG A 6 23.67 -19.17 -9.53
N GLN A 7 23.65 -18.55 -10.68
CA GLN A 7 24.53 -17.39 -10.95
C GLN A 7 23.85 -16.02 -10.90
N VAL A 8 22.53 -15.93 -10.82
CA VAL A 8 21.81 -14.64 -10.83
C VAL A 8 21.58 -14.06 -9.43
N MET A 9 21.76 -14.86 -8.37
CA MET A 9 21.56 -14.38 -6.96
C MET A 9 22.82 -13.83 -6.30
N ALA A 10 24.00 -14.01 -6.89
CA ALA A 10 25.29 -13.60 -6.28
C ALA A 10 25.70 -12.16 -6.59
N GLU A 11 25.18 -11.56 -7.65
CA GLU A 11 25.59 -10.19 -8.04
C GLU A 11 24.83 -9.06 -7.30
N THR A 12 23.69 -9.37 -6.68
CA THR A 12 22.92 -8.38 -5.92
C THR A 12 23.42 -8.13 -4.50
N HIS A 13 24.30 -8.96 -3.97
CA HIS A 13 24.86 -8.82 -2.61
C HIS A 13 26.22 -8.09 -2.54
N ALA A 14 26.93 -7.95 -3.67
CA ALA A 14 28.28 -7.39 -3.67
C ALA A 14 28.35 -5.85 -3.72
N GLU A 15 27.27 -5.17 -4.12
CA GLU A 15 27.26 -3.69 -4.20
C GLU A 15 26.81 -2.98 -2.89
N MET A 16 26.54 -3.74 -1.83
CA MET A 16 25.97 -3.18 -0.60
C MET A 16 26.97 -2.81 0.49
N ASN A 17 28.28 -3.01 0.28
CA ASN A 17 29.29 -2.91 1.35
C ASN A 17 30.43 -1.89 1.14
N SER A 18 30.36 -0.95 0.20
CA SER A 18 31.52 -0.08 -0.11
C SER A 18 31.46 1.38 0.38
N ASP A 19 30.45 1.81 1.13
CA ASP A 19 30.37 3.21 1.60
C ASP A 19 30.25 3.33 3.14
N LEU A 20 31.24 2.80 3.86
CA LEU A 20 31.53 3.13 5.25
C LEU A 20 32.98 3.62 5.35
N GLU A 21 33.23 4.86 5.04
CA GLU A 21 34.43 5.55 5.51
C GLU A 21 34.08 6.51 6.65
N LEU A 22 34.82 6.28 7.73
CA LEU A 22 34.87 7.06 8.96
C LEU A 22 35.69 8.34 8.71
N ASP A 23 35.13 9.49 9.04
CA ASP A 23 35.96 10.66 9.25
C ASP A 23 35.82 11.14 10.70
N GLY A 24 36.94 11.09 11.39
CA GLY A 24 37.15 11.58 12.73
C GLY A 24 37.85 12.93 12.69
N GLY A 25 37.24 13.93 13.30
CA GLY A 25 37.86 15.28 13.45
C GLY A 25 37.31 16.02 14.66
N GLN A 26 38.10 16.08 15.73
CA GLN A 26 37.90 16.98 16.87
C GLN A 26 38.16 18.42 16.48
N ALA A 27 37.28 19.35 16.85
CA ALA A 27 37.66 20.70 17.20
C ALA A 27 36.63 21.41 18.08
N SER A 28 37.09 21.92 19.20
CA SER A 28 36.42 22.75 20.18
C SER A 28 36.21 24.19 19.67
N GLY A 29 35.05 24.80 19.99
CA GLY A 29 34.83 26.23 19.76
C GLY A 29 33.43 26.69 20.11
N SER A 30 33.32 27.57 21.05
CA SER A 30 32.17 28.20 21.65
C SER A 30 31.34 29.10 20.73
N GLY A 31 30.01 29.08 20.89
CA GLY A 31 29.19 30.29 20.81
C GLY A 31 28.41 30.53 19.53
N GLU A 32 27.15 30.68 19.72
CA GLU A 32 26.07 31.28 18.92
C GLU A 32 25.04 30.31 18.33
N THR A 33 23.85 30.40 18.94
CA THR A 33 22.61 29.77 18.48
C THR A 33 22.14 30.47 17.20
N LEU A 34 22.47 29.89 16.04
CA LEU A 34 21.81 30.17 14.79
C LEU A 34 20.90 28.95 14.51
N ASP A 35 19.62 29.21 14.31
CA ASP A 35 18.64 28.21 13.88
C ASP A 35 19.17 27.42 12.70
N ALA A 36 19.52 26.16 12.95
CA ALA A 36 19.93 25.25 11.90
C ALA A 36 18.73 24.97 10.99
N PRO A 37 18.89 25.09 9.66
CA PRO A 37 17.80 24.72 8.75
C PRO A 37 17.39 23.27 8.98
N PRO A 38 16.09 22.92 8.82
CA PRO A 38 15.60 21.59 9.09
C PRO A 38 16.42 20.57 8.28
N LYS A 39 17.01 19.60 8.98
CA LYS A 39 17.80 18.53 8.35
C LYS A 39 16.94 17.87 7.28
N LYS A 40 17.30 18.03 6.00
CA LYS A 40 16.64 17.34 4.88
C LYS A 40 16.59 15.86 5.22
N ARG A 41 15.39 15.33 5.42
CA ARG A 41 15.15 13.94 5.74
C ARG A 41 15.74 13.08 4.63
N ARG A 42 16.55 12.09 4.98
CA ARG A 42 17.21 11.20 4.02
C ARG A 42 16.13 10.50 3.22
N VAL A 43 15.98 10.85 1.96
CA VAL A 43 15.02 10.20 1.04
C VAL A 43 15.42 8.74 0.94
N THR A 44 14.47 7.83 1.15
CA THR A 44 14.74 6.40 1.01
C THR A 44 15.14 6.06 -0.43
N TYR A 45 15.98 5.04 -0.62
CA TYR A 45 16.47 4.64 -1.94
C TYR A 45 15.32 4.41 -2.96
N TRP A 46 14.20 3.89 -2.49
CA TRP A 46 13.01 3.62 -3.30
C TRP A 46 12.34 4.89 -3.82
N ALA A 47 12.38 5.95 -3.05
CA ALA A 47 11.84 7.24 -3.42
C ALA A 47 12.57 7.92 -4.59
N ARG A 48 13.80 7.51 -4.89
CA ARG A 48 14.59 8.06 -6.00
C ARG A 48 14.41 7.32 -7.33
N LYS A 49 13.81 6.10 -7.32
CA LYS A 49 13.51 5.33 -8.53
C LYS A 49 12.04 5.50 -8.89
N GLN A 50 11.75 5.55 -10.18
CA GLN A 50 10.37 5.55 -10.70
C GLN A 50 9.64 4.23 -10.41
N SER A 51 10.35 3.19 -9.95
CA SER A 51 9.79 1.88 -9.60
C SER A 51 10.12 1.52 -8.15
N HIS A 52 9.15 1.02 -7.43
CA HIS A 52 9.26 0.46 -6.07
C HIS A 52 8.99 -1.06 -6.09
N PRO A 53 9.28 -1.82 -5.01
CA PRO A 53 9.21 -3.29 -5.02
C PRO A 53 7.83 -3.88 -5.32
N LEU A 54 6.76 -3.14 -5.09
CA LEU A 54 5.38 -3.58 -5.37
C LEU A 54 4.93 -3.26 -6.80
N TYR A 55 5.67 -2.42 -7.53
CA TYR A 55 5.27 -1.97 -8.86
C TYR A 55 5.46 -3.05 -9.91
N THR A 56 4.47 -3.17 -10.78
CA THR A 56 4.55 -3.93 -12.03
C THR A 56 3.80 -3.13 -13.10
N ARG A 57 4.42 -2.90 -14.23
CA ARG A 57 3.73 -2.20 -15.32
C ARG A 57 2.53 -3.01 -15.78
N ILE A 58 1.35 -2.40 -15.74
CA ILE A 58 0.07 -3.00 -16.13
C ILE A 58 -0.55 -2.17 -17.22
N CYS A 59 -0.70 -2.78 -18.41
CA CYS A 59 -1.36 -2.17 -19.58
C CYS A 59 -2.55 -3.05 -19.94
N LEU A 60 -3.74 -2.47 -20.02
CA LEU A 60 -4.96 -3.19 -20.32
C LEU A 60 -5.50 -2.78 -21.69
N SER A 61 -5.75 -3.78 -22.54
CA SER A 61 -6.34 -3.60 -23.88
C SER A 61 -7.86 -3.31 -23.79
N LYS A 62 -8.49 -3.09 -24.93
CA LYS A 62 -9.96 -2.94 -25.02
C LYS A 62 -10.70 -4.26 -24.88
N ASP A 63 -10.05 -5.38 -25.16
CA ASP A 63 -10.64 -6.70 -25.11
C ASP A 63 -10.73 -7.25 -23.68
N TRP A 64 -11.91 -7.68 -23.28
CA TRP A 64 -12.19 -8.14 -21.91
C TRP A 64 -11.47 -9.45 -21.56
N ASP A 65 -11.34 -10.36 -22.50
CA ASP A 65 -10.65 -11.65 -22.27
C ASP A 65 -9.14 -11.44 -22.13
N GLU A 66 -8.56 -10.55 -22.95
CA GLU A 66 -7.15 -10.17 -22.82
C GLU A 66 -6.88 -9.43 -21.50
N ARG A 67 -7.75 -8.52 -21.07
CA ARG A 67 -7.64 -7.84 -19.76
C ARG A 67 -7.61 -8.85 -18.62
N ARG A 68 -8.58 -9.78 -18.64
CA ARG A 68 -8.67 -10.84 -17.64
C ARG A 68 -7.42 -11.72 -17.66
N ALA A 69 -6.99 -12.19 -18.81
CA ALA A 69 -5.79 -13.02 -18.95
C ALA A 69 -4.53 -12.31 -18.44
N THR A 70 -4.35 -11.02 -18.77
CA THR A 70 -3.25 -10.19 -18.28
C THR A 70 -3.21 -10.12 -16.76
N LEU A 71 -4.34 -9.82 -16.13
CA LEU A 71 -4.42 -9.66 -14.67
C LEU A 71 -4.28 -11.01 -13.95
N MET A 72 -4.87 -12.07 -14.48
CA MET A 72 -4.73 -13.42 -13.91
C MET A 72 -3.30 -13.94 -14.00
N ALA A 73 -2.58 -13.65 -15.08
CA ALA A 73 -1.18 -14.07 -15.26
C ALA A 73 -0.23 -13.50 -14.20
N ILE A 74 -0.45 -12.28 -13.73
CA ILE A 74 0.43 -11.63 -12.74
C ILE A 74 -0.01 -11.87 -11.28
N ARG A 75 -1.21 -12.41 -11.05
CA ARG A 75 -1.83 -12.50 -9.73
C ARG A 75 -0.95 -13.14 -8.66
N MET A 76 -0.45 -14.35 -8.90
CA MET A 76 0.34 -15.07 -7.90
C MET A 76 1.67 -14.38 -7.61
N GLN A 77 2.32 -13.85 -8.64
CA GLN A 77 3.53 -13.07 -8.48
C GLN A 77 3.28 -11.82 -7.62
N LYS A 78 2.16 -11.13 -7.83
CA LYS A 78 1.78 -9.95 -7.03
C LYS A 78 1.55 -10.29 -5.57
N LEU A 79 0.83 -11.38 -5.28
CA LEU A 79 0.61 -11.86 -3.92
C LEU A 79 1.93 -12.22 -3.22
N GLN A 80 2.81 -12.97 -3.88
CA GLN A 80 4.12 -13.32 -3.33
C GLN A 80 5.01 -12.10 -3.09
N SER A 81 5.06 -11.17 -4.06
CA SER A 81 5.84 -9.93 -3.92
C SER A 81 5.32 -9.08 -2.76
N ALA A 82 4.00 -8.96 -2.60
CA ALA A 82 3.37 -8.24 -1.50
C ALA A 82 3.71 -8.85 -0.14
N TYR A 83 3.60 -10.18 -0.01
CA TYR A 83 3.92 -10.89 1.21
C TYR A 83 5.38 -10.72 1.59
N HIS A 84 6.31 -11.02 0.68
CA HIS A 84 7.75 -10.92 0.94
C HIS A 84 8.18 -9.49 1.24
N PHE A 85 7.58 -8.50 0.57
CA PHE A 85 7.85 -7.10 0.84
C PHE A 85 7.44 -6.70 2.27
N ILE A 86 6.25 -7.10 2.71
CA ILE A 86 5.78 -6.85 4.08
C ILE A 86 6.69 -7.50 5.11
N VAL A 87 7.06 -8.77 4.91
CA VAL A 87 7.98 -9.49 5.81
C VAL A 87 9.33 -8.79 5.89
N ALA A 88 9.90 -8.40 4.75
CA ALA A 88 11.19 -7.71 4.73
C ALA A 88 11.14 -6.31 5.36
N ARG A 89 10.03 -5.56 5.17
CA ARG A 89 9.90 -4.18 5.64
C ARG A 89 9.53 -4.07 7.12
N CYS A 90 8.64 -4.91 7.58
CA CYS A 90 8.12 -4.86 8.94
C CYS A 90 8.96 -5.68 9.94
N GLY A 91 10.00 -6.39 9.46
CA GLY A 91 10.78 -7.32 10.28
C GLY A 91 10.04 -8.65 10.51
N SER A 92 10.53 -9.45 11.47
CA SER A 92 9.85 -10.70 11.84
C SER A 92 8.38 -10.44 12.14
N LEU A 93 7.51 -11.33 11.68
CA LEU A 93 6.08 -11.26 11.96
C LEU A 93 5.77 -11.27 13.46
N ASP A 94 6.71 -11.76 14.28
CA ASP A 94 6.57 -11.88 15.75
C ASP A 94 7.01 -10.63 16.51
N GLN A 95 7.91 -9.81 15.95
CA GLN A 95 8.40 -8.58 16.60
C GLN A 95 8.50 -7.42 15.58
N PRO A 96 7.48 -6.58 15.47
CA PRO A 96 7.49 -5.45 14.56
C PRO A 96 8.50 -4.38 15.04
N SER A 97 9.49 -4.09 14.23
CA SER A 97 10.49 -3.05 14.51
C SER A 97 9.97 -1.64 14.27
N MET A 98 8.90 -1.48 13.48
CA MET A 98 8.32 -0.19 13.13
C MET A 98 6.80 -0.28 13.07
N ARG A 99 6.08 0.52 13.88
CA ARG A 99 4.62 0.52 13.92
C ARG A 99 3.98 1.48 12.91
N TYR A 100 4.66 2.57 12.57
CA TYR A 100 4.14 3.58 11.65
C TYR A 100 5.27 4.35 10.96
N SER A 101 5.15 4.57 9.65
CA SER A 101 5.94 5.53 8.89
C SER A 101 5.09 6.17 7.80
N ASP A 102 5.31 7.46 7.57
CA ASP A 102 4.72 8.26 6.49
C ASP A 102 5.79 9.23 6.00
N ASN A 103 6.36 8.94 4.84
CA ASN A 103 7.39 9.77 4.24
C ASN A 103 6.83 10.35 2.95
N ARG A 104 6.82 11.68 2.87
CA ARG A 104 6.36 12.41 1.69
C ARG A 104 7.48 13.26 1.15
N PHE A 105 7.59 13.33 -0.16
CA PHE A 105 8.59 14.15 -0.83
C PHE A 105 8.10 14.53 -2.22
N GLU A 106 8.45 15.74 -2.62
CA GLU A 106 8.18 16.24 -3.95
C GLU A 106 9.36 15.88 -4.86
N THR A 107 9.06 15.39 -6.06
CA THR A 107 10.06 15.07 -7.08
C THR A 107 10.50 16.35 -7.80
N GLU A 108 11.60 16.29 -8.54
CA GLU A 108 12.07 17.40 -9.38
C GLU A 108 11.06 17.77 -10.49
N GLN A 109 10.19 16.83 -10.87
CA GLN A 109 9.12 17.02 -11.85
C GLN A 109 7.86 17.66 -11.23
N GLY A 110 7.81 17.79 -9.90
CA GLY A 110 6.67 18.33 -9.16
C GLY A 110 5.58 17.32 -8.85
N ASP A 111 5.88 16.01 -8.95
CA ASP A 111 5.01 14.96 -8.43
C ASP A 111 5.20 14.85 -6.92
N LEU A 112 4.14 14.48 -6.20
CA LEU A 112 4.22 14.17 -4.78
C LEU A 112 4.21 12.66 -4.57
N ASP A 113 5.31 12.12 -4.07
CA ASP A 113 5.44 10.71 -3.71
C ASP A 113 5.24 10.52 -2.20
N CYS A 114 4.61 9.41 -1.84
CA CYS A 114 4.40 8.99 -0.45
C CYS A 114 4.78 7.51 -0.29
N ASP A 115 5.52 7.23 0.77
CA ASP A 115 5.89 5.89 1.21
C ASP A 115 5.39 5.70 2.63
N CYS A 116 4.40 4.84 2.82
CA CYS A 116 3.78 4.58 4.12
C CYS A 116 3.89 3.11 4.54
N CYS A 117 3.94 2.92 5.86
CA CYS A 117 3.85 1.61 6.49
C CYS A 117 3.15 1.74 7.82
N ASP A 118 2.23 0.86 8.13
CA ASP A 118 1.61 0.77 9.45
C ASP A 118 1.32 -0.67 9.86
N ILE A 119 1.22 -0.88 11.19
CA ILE A 119 0.89 -2.15 11.81
C ILE A 119 -0.24 -1.91 12.80
N GLN A 120 -1.34 -2.64 12.60
CA GLN A 120 -2.54 -2.58 13.41
C GLN A 120 -2.87 -3.94 13.98
N THR A 121 -3.22 -4.01 15.27
CA THR A 121 -3.69 -5.23 15.90
C THR A 121 -5.19 -5.12 16.19
N PHE A 122 -5.92 -6.18 15.85
CA PHE A 122 -7.33 -6.39 16.15
C PHE A 122 -7.40 -7.47 17.21
N GLU A 123 -7.54 -7.03 18.46
CA GLU A 123 -7.53 -7.91 19.64
C GLU A 123 -8.89 -8.54 19.88
N GLY A 124 -8.91 -9.79 20.34
CA GLY A 124 -10.13 -10.47 20.77
C GLY A 124 -11.17 -10.67 19.64
N VAL A 125 -10.72 -10.95 18.42
CA VAL A 125 -11.59 -11.22 17.28
C VAL A 125 -11.88 -12.72 17.14
N LYS A 126 -12.95 -13.07 16.45
CA LYS A 126 -13.37 -14.48 16.28
C LYS A 126 -12.42 -15.28 15.39
N SER A 127 -11.82 -14.66 14.37
CA SER A 127 -10.95 -15.35 13.42
C SER A 127 -10.22 -14.37 12.49
N LEU A 128 -9.17 -14.87 11.82
CA LEU A 128 -8.53 -14.21 10.70
C LEU A 128 -9.55 -13.82 9.60
N ARG A 129 -10.50 -14.71 9.30
CA ARG A 129 -11.53 -14.47 8.30
C ARG A 129 -12.40 -13.25 8.65
N GLN A 130 -12.75 -13.05 9.92
CA GLN A 130 -13.55 -11.88 10.33
C GLN A 130 -12.87 -10.56 9.93
N VAL A 131 -11.56 -10.45 10.19
CA VAL A 131 -10.80 -9.24 9.83
C VAL A 131 -10.62 -9.14 8.31
N TYR A 132 -10.36 -10.26 7.63
CA TYR A 132 -10.29 -10.31 6.18
C TYR A 132 -11.59 -9.85 5.52
N ASP A 133 -12.74 -10.34 5.99
CA ASP A 133 -14.05 -9.98 5.46
C ASP A 133 -14.33 -8.48 5.69
N ALA A 134 -13.88 -7.89 6.80
CA ALA A 134 -13.97 -6.45 7.05
C ALA A 134 -13.08 -5.63 6.10
N VAL A 135 -11.87 -6.12 5.76
CA VAL A 135 -11.03 -5.51 4.71
C VAL A 135 -11.74 -5.56 3.37
N MET A 136 -12.32 -6.72 3.01
CA MET A 136 -13.05 -6.86 1.76
C MET A 136 -14.31 -6.00 1.71
N PHE A 137 -15.00 -5.83 2.84
CA PHE A 137 -16.12 -4.90 2.94
C PHE A 137 -15.69 -3.45 2.65
N PHE A 138 -14.59 -2.99 3.26
CA PHE A 138 -14.04 -1.67 2.95
C PHE A 138 -13.70 -1.55 1.46
N MET A 139 -13.02 -2.55 0.90
CA MET A 139 -12.68 -2.55 -0.53
C MET A 139 -13.90 -2.49 -1.44
N ALA A 140 -15.02 -3.10 -1.04
CA ALA A 140 -16.27 -3.10 -1.80
C ALA A 140 -17.10 -1.81 -1.64
N ASN A 141 -16.87 -1.01 -0.57
CA ASN A 141 -17.66 0.18 -0.24
C ASN A 141 -16.77 1.41 0.00
N MET A 142 -15.59 1.42 -0.59
CA MET A 142 -14.57 2.45 -0.36
C MET A 142 -15.10 3.86 -0.68
N GLU A 143 -15.82 4.01 -1.78
CA GLU A 143 -16.37 5.30 -2.22
C GLU A 143 -17.36 5.87 -1.22
N ILE A 144 -18.19 5.03 -0.58
CA ILE A 144 -19.11 5.43 0.47
C ILE A 144 -18.33 5.92 1.70
N SER A 145 -17.40 5.08 2.18
CA SER A 145 -16.58 5.40 3.36
C SER A 145 -15.77 6.68 3.17
N LEU A 146 -15.21 6.89 1.98
CA LEU A 146 -14.45 8.11 1.65
C LEU A 146 -15.37 9.34 1.57
N SER A 147 -16.54 9.22 0.94
CA SER A 147 -17.50 10.32 0.84
C SER A 147 -18.01 10.77 2.20
N GLU A 148 -18.37 9.82 3.06
CA GLU A 148 -18.91 10.13 4.39
C GLU A 148 -17.87 10.76 5.32
N ARG A 149 -16.62 10.31 5.28
CA ARG A 149 -15.58 10.73 6.23
C ARG A 149 -14.77 11.93 5.77
N LEU A 150 -14.57 12.08 4.45
CA LEU A 150 -13.78 13.19 3.90
C LEU A 150 -14.66 14.34 3.38
N GLY A 151 -15.97 14.11 3.24
CA GLY A 151 -16.87 15.09 2.65
C GLY A 151 -16.65 15.31 1.16
N HIS A 152 -15.95 14.39 0.50
CA HIS A 152 -15.67 14.45 -0.92
C HIS A 152 -16.76 13.69 -1.72
N ILE A 153 -16.92 14.03 -2.99
CA ILE A 153 -17.76 13.24 -3.89
C ILE A 153 -16.88 12.15 -4.50
N ALA A 154 -17.09 10.91 -4.05
CA ALA A 154 -16.39 9.76 -4.60
C ALA A 154 -17.32 8.96 -5.54
N VAL A 155 -16.83 8.68 -6.73
CA VAL A 155 -17.48 7.80 -7.70
C VAL A 155 -16.53 6.66 -8.01
N ARG A 156 -17.08 5.46 -8.04
CA ARG A 156 -16.31 4.26 -8.34
C ARG A 156 -16.94 3.51 -9.49
N ASP A 157 -16.11 3.18 -10.46
CA ASP A 157 -16.43 2.26 -11.54
C ASP A 157 -15.72 0.93 -11.26
N ASP A 158 -16.47 -0.14 -11.08
CA ASP A 158 -15.92 -1.48 -10.92
C ASP A 158 -16.02 -2.26 -12.21
N TYR A 159 -14.93 -2.86 -12.57
CA TYR A 159 -14.82 -3.78 -13.67
C TYR A 159 -14.49 -5.15 -13.11
N ALA A 160 -15.53 -5.93 -12.76
CA ALA A 160 -15.35 -7.28 -12.22
C ALA A 160 -14.62 -8.16 -13.23
N ILE A 161 -13.41 -8.57 -12.89
CA ILE A 161 -12.58 -9.46 -13.72
C ILE A 161 -12.85 -10.92 -13.32
N GLU A 162 -12.83 -11.20 -12.02
CA GLU A 162 -13.11 -12.52 -11.45
C GLU A 162 -13.60 -12.32 -10.01
N ASP A 163 -14.78 -12.78 -9.68
CA ASP A 163 -15.40 -12.60 -8.37
C ASP A 163 -14.51 -13.14 -7.25
N ASN A 164 -14.25 -12.30 -6.25
CA ASN A 164 -13.41 -12.58 -5.08
C ASN A 164 -11.93 -12.93 -5.37
N VAL A 165 -11.46 -12.77 -6.61
CA VAL A 165 -10.11 -13.14 -7.04
C VAL A 165 -9.34 -11.95 -7.56
N VAL A 166 -9.94 -11.15 -8.43
CA VAL A 166 -9.34 -9.95 -9.04
C VAL A 166 -10.39 -8.86 -9.15
N TYR A 167 -10.09 -7.71 -8.57
CA TYR A 167 -10.92 -6.50 -8.67
C TYR A 167 -10.17 -5.44 -9.44
N ASN A 168 -10.75 -4.93 -10.50
CA ASN A 168 -10.28 -3.74 -11.20
C ASN A 168 -11.25 -2.60 -10.87
N SER A 169 -10.77 -1.54 -10.27
CA SER A 169 -11.57 -0.40 -9.84
C SER A 169 -10.95 0.90 -10.31
N ARG A 170 -11.80 1.81 -10.77
CA ARG A 170 -11.45 3.18 -11.06
C ARG A 170 -12.19 4.08 -10.08
N VAL A 171 -11.47 4.85 -9.29
CA VAL A 171 -12.02 5.76 -8.29
C VAL A 171 -11.75 7.19 -8.72
N ILE A 172 -12.80 7.98 -8.81
CA ILE A 172 -12.77 9.39 -9.14
C ILE A 172 -13.26 10.15 -7.90
N LEU A 173 -12.41 11.01 -7.37
CA LEU A 173 -12.68 11.78 -6.15
C LEU A 173 -12.65 13.27 -6.47
N THR A 174 -13.74 13.98 -6.20
CA THR A 174 -13.82 15.44 -6.33
C THR A 174 -13.84 16.07 -4.94
N ASN A 175 -12.86 16.93 -4.67
CA ASN A 175 -12.72 17.63 -3.38
C ASN A 175 -13.64 18.86 -3.28
N SER A 176 -13.59 19.56 -2.13
CA SER A 176 -14.43 20.72 -1.85
C SER A 176 -14.16 21.93 -2.76
N HIS A 177 -12.98 21.98 -3.39
CA HIS A 177 -12.58 23.01 -4.35
C HIS A 177 -12.90 22.63 -5.82
N GLY A 178 -13.62 21.51 -6.04
CA GLY A 178 -13.95 21.03 -7.36
C GLY A 178 -12.78 20.38 -8.13
N VAL A 179 -11.66 20.12 -7.47
CA VAL A 179 -10.52 19.42 -8.08
C VAL A 179 -10.80 17.91 -8.07
N THR A 180 -10.69 17.31 -9.23
CA THR A 180 -10.92 15.87 -9.42
C THR A 180 -9.61 15.13 -9.52
N ALA A 181 -9.44 14.11 -8.67
CA ALA A 181 -8.36 13.13 -8.75
C ALA A 181 -8.89 11.77 -9.20
N GLU A 182 -8.09 11.04 -9.96
CA GLU A 182 -8.44 9.73 -10.53
C GLU A 182 -7.37 8.71 -10.18
N SER A 183 -7.82 7.54 -9.70
CA SER A 183 -6.98 6.38 -9.42
C SER A 183 -7.57 5.16 -10.11
N SER A 184 -6.81 4.49 -10.96
CA SER A 184 -7.17 3.21 -11.57
C SER A 184 -6.27 2.12 -11.00
N VAL A 185 -6.86 1.13 -10.33
CA VAL A 185 -6.13 0.11 -9.58
C VAL A 185 -6.68 -1.28 -9.83
N VAL A 186 -5.81 -2.27 -9.68
CA VAL A 186 -6.20 -3.66 -9.57
C VAL A 186 -5.84 -4.19 -8.19
N ALA A 187 -6.72 -4.99 -7.59
CA ALA A 187 -6.50 -5.63 -6.31
C ALA A 187 -6.63 -7.16 -6.44
N PHE A 188 -5.70 -7.86 -5.80
CA PHE A 188 -5.60 -9.32 -5.75
C PHE A 188 -5.71 -9.77 -4.28
N PRO A 189 -6.91 -10.03 -3.77
CA PRO A 189 -7.09 -10.60 -2.44
C PRO A 189 -6.92 -12.12 -2.44
N HIS A 190 -6.39 -12.66 -1.34
CA HIS A 190 -6.41 -14.10 -1.08
C HIS A 190 -6.33 -14.41 0.41
N LEU A 191 -7.14 -15.37 0.85
CA LEU A 191 -7.11 -15.91 2.20
C LEU A 191 -6.58 -17.36 2.15
N PHE A 192 -5.38 -17.57 2.68
CA PHE A 192 -4.74 -18.87 2.84
C PHE A 192 -5.17 -19.46 4.19
N ALA A 193 -6.37 -20.01 4.25
CA ALA A 193 -7.00 -20.46 5.51
C ALA A 193 -6.27 -21.66 6.16
N GLU A 194 -5.66 -22.51 5.35
CA GLU A 194 -4.91 -23.70 5.80
C GLU A 194 -3.39 -23.48 5.85
N GLY A 195 -2.97 -22.24 5.53
CA GLY A 195 -1.56 -21.92 5.32
C GLY A 195 -1.05 -22.37 3.94
N ASP A 196 0.07 -21.79 3.54
CA ASP A 196 0.76 -22.12 2.30
C ASP A 196 2.26 -21.91 2.51
N PRO A 197 3.13 -22.88 2.21
CA PRO A 197 4.58 -22.75 2.39
C PRO A 197 5.19 -21.53 1.69
N ALA A 198 4.61 -21.09 0.55
CA ALA A 198 5.06 -19.90 -0.16
C ALA A 198 4.71 -18.59 0.60
N PHE A 199 3.87 -18.66 1.62
CA PHE A 199 3.42 -17.55 2.47
C PHE A 199 3.66 -17.81 3.96
N GLY A 200 4.74 -18.50 4.30
CA GLY A 200 5.16 -18.74 5.67
C GLY A 200 4.57 -20.00 6.31
N GLY A 201 3.70 -20.74 5.65
CA GLY A 201 3.14 -22.01 6.13
C GLY A 201 1.99 -21.89 7.13
N GLU A 202 1.78 -20.71 7.71
CA GLU A 202 0.69 -20.45 8.67
C GLU A 202 -0.52 -19.78 7.98
N PRO A 203 -1.74 -19.90 8.53
CA PRO A 203 -2.89 -19.18 8.00
C PRO A 203 -2.65 -17.68 7.93
N CYS A 204 -2.84 -17.11 6.75
CA CYS A 204 -2.68 -15.68 6.53
C CYS A 204 -3.64 -15.18 5.44
N ALA A 205 -3.82 -13.87 5.35
CA ALA A 205 -4.47 -13.25 4.19
C ALA A 205 -3.53 -12.22 3.58
N VAL A 206 -3.53 -12.14 2.26
CA VAL A 206 -2.72 -11.20 1.49
C VAL A 206 -3.61 -10.44 0.54
N LEU A 207 -3.48 -9.12 0.54
CA LEU A 207 -4.06 -8.23 -0.47
C LEU A 207 -2.90 -7.49 -1.13
N ALA A 208 -2.72 -7.72 -2.42
CA ALA A 208 -1.81 -6.95 -3.26
C ALA A 208 -2.62 -6.01 -4.15
N MET A 209 -2.28 -4.72 -4.16
CA MET A 209 -2.91 -3.73 -5.01
C MET A 209 -1.85 -2.99 -5.81
N ASP A 210 -2.12 -2.71 -7.08
CA ASP A 210 -1.22 -1.93 -7.94
C ASP A 210 -2.00 -1.01 -8.87
N CYS A 211 -1.35 0.06 -9.32
CA CYS A 211 -1.93 0.98 -10.30
C CYS A 211 -1.93 0.36 -11.71
N ILE A 212 -2.86 0.82 -12.54
CA ILE A 212 -2.90 0.52 -13.96
C ILE A 212 -2.22 1.67 -14.69
N ASP A 213 -1.15 1.37 -15.44
CA ASP A 213 -0.36 2.38 -16.13
C ASP A 213 -1.07 2.92 -17.36
N GLU A 214 -1.64 2.01 -18.15
CA GLU A 214 -2.35 2.33 -19.39
C GLU A 214 -3.63 1.50 -19.47
N ASP A 215 -4.74 2.16 -19.76
CA ASP A 215 -6.04 1.52 -19.98
C ASP A 215 -6.66 2.05 -21.27
N GLU A 216 -6.77 1.18 -22.28
CA GLU A 216 -7.30 1.57 -23.57
C GLU A 216 -8.82 1.83 -23.56
N LEU A 217 -9.57 1.26 -22.62
CA LEU A 217 -11.00 1.55 -22.44
C LEU A 217 -11.22 2.82 -21.62
N TYR A 218 -10.36 3.05 -20.62
CA TYR A 218 -10.51 4.11 -19.63
C TYR A 218 -9.22 4.90 -19.48
N PRO A 219 -8.77 5.60 -20.55
CA PRO A 219 -7.51 6.33 -20.51
C PRO A 219 -7.58 7.46 -19.49
N TYR A 220 -6.45 7.72 -18.81
CA TYR A 220 -6.32 8.89 -17.94
C TYR A 220 -6.49 10.19 -18.74
N MET A 221 -7.07 11.19 -18.06
CA MET A 221 -7.33 12.52 -18.64
C MET A 221 -6.51 13.60 -17.89
N PRO A 222 -5.18 13.70 -18.12
CA PRO A 222 -4.28 14.52 -17.31
C PRO A 222 -4.56 16.04 -17.39
N LYS A 223 -5.30 16.48 -18.40
CA LYS A 223 -5.73 17.88 -18.55
C LYS A 223 -7.01 18.23 -17.77
N GLU A 224 -7.68 17.23 -17.21
CA GLU A 224 -8.95 17.39 -16.50
C GLU A 224 -8.89 16.87 -15.07
N ARG A 225 -8.03 15.90 -14.81
CA ARG A 225 -7.96 15.17 -13.55
C ARG A 225 -6.52 14.95 -13.10
N VAL A 226 -6.30 15.02 -11.81
CA VAL A 226 -5.02 14.69 -11.18
C VAL A 226 -4.92 13.18 -11.12
N ARG A 227 -3.91 12.60 -11.78
CA ARG A 227 -3.65 11.16 -11.69
C ARG A 227 -3.04 10.82 -10.34
N ARG A 228 -3.56 9.77 -9.71
CA ARG A 228 -3.07 9.21 -8.47
C ARG A 228 -2.79 7.72 -8.66
N ASP A 229 -1.52 7.34 -8.58
CA ASP A 229 -1.09 5.96 -8.59
C ASP A 229 -0.97 5.44 -7.15
N ALA A 230 -1.39 4.21 -6.91
CA ALA A 230 -1.28 3.57 -5.60
C ALA A 230 -0.91 2.10 -5.75
N SER A 231 0.13 1.66 -5.04
CA SER A 231 0.53 0.27 -4.93
C SER A 231 0.62 -0.08 -3.45
N THR A 232 -0.13 -1.08 -3.01
CA THR A 232 -0.27 -1.40 -1.58
C THR A 232 -0.18 -2.90 -1.36
N ALA A 233 0.49 -3.28 -0.29
CA ALA A 233 0.50 -4.64 0.25
C ALA A 233 -0.14 -4.64 1.64
N ILE A 234 -1.06 -5.57 1.88
CA ILE A 234 -1.63 -5.85 3.21
C ILE A 234 -1.44 -7.33 3.49
N VAL A 235 -0.92 -7.65 4.69
CA VAL A 235 -0.82 -9.01 5.19
C VAL A 235 -1.49 -9.08 6.56
N LEU A 236 -2.44 -10.01 6.70
CA LEU A 236 -3.09 -10.35 7.96
C LEU A 236 -2.53 -11.67 8.45
N THR A 237 -2.15 -11.72 9.73
CA THR A 237 -1.66 -12.93 10.40
C THR A 237 -2.32 -13.07 11.75
N VAL A 238 -2.51 -14.32 12.21
CA VAL A 238 -2.96 -14.59 13.57
C VAL A 238 -1.76 -14.45 14.49
N SER A 239 -1.88 -13.64 15.53
CA SER A 239 -0.94 -13.63 16.65
C SER A 239 -1.42 -14.66 17.67
N GLN A 240 -0.54 -15.55 18.11
CA GLN A 240 -0.89 -16.48 19.20
C GLN A 240 -1.06 -15.66 20.47
N HIS A 241 -2.30 -15.46 20.89
CA HIS A 241 -2.57 -14.97 22.22
C HIS A 241 -2.25 -16.09 23.20
N THR A 242 -1.48 -15.81 24.25
CA THR A 242 -1.34 -16.74 25.38
C THR A 242 -2.74 -16.87 25.99
N PRO A 243 -3.41 -18.02 25.91
CA PRO A 243 -4.75 -18.13 26.43
C PRO A 243 -4.69 -17.92 27.96
N ASN A 244 -5.28 -16.85 28.43
CA ASN A 244 -5.82 -16.88 29.79
C ASN A 244 -6.91 -17.96 29.75
N LEU A 245 -6.60 -19.10 30.39
CA LEU A 245 -7.44 -20.29 30.54
C LEU A 245 -8.69 -19.94 31.36
N SER A 246 -9.65 -19.25 30.80
CA SER A 246 -10.99 -19.12 31.36
C SER A 246 -12.02 -18.97 30.26
N GLU A 247 -12.67 -20.11 30.00
CA GLU A 247 -14.03 -20.25 29.47
C GLU A 247 -14.38 -19.68 28.10
N GLY A 248 -14.51 -20.58 27.12
CA GLY A 248 -15.55 -20.46 26.10
C GLY A 248 -15.21 -19.68 24.83
N GLY A 249 -14.71 -20.37 23.79
CA GLY A 249 -14.62 -19.85 22.43
C GLY A 249 -13.30 -19.08 22.20
N GLY A 250 -12.33 -19.72 21.56
CA GLY A 250 -10.99 -19.15 21.39
C GLY A 250 -10.97 -17.89 20.50
N LEU A 251 -11.03 -16.72 21.15
CA LEU A 251 -10.74 -15.44 20.50
C LEU A 251 -9.24 -15.40 20.15
N VAL A 252 -8.93 -14.74 19.04
CA VAL A 252 -7.57 -14.58 18.55
C VAL A 252 -7.26 -13.10 18.34
N ASP A 253 -5.98 -12.78 18.30
CA ASP A 253 -5.55 -11.46 17.86
C ASP A 253 -5.09 -11.57 16.40
N VAL A 254 -5.51 -10.63 15.59
CA VAL A 254 -5.10 -10.54 14.18
C VAL A 254 -4.29 -9.29 13.98
N THR A 255 -3.08 -9.46 13.49
CA THR A 255 -2.21 -8.34 13.13
C THR A 255 -2.28 -8.07 11.63
N MET A 256 -2.66 -6.84 11.28
CA MET A 256 -2.59 -6.31 9.92
C MET A 256 -1.30 -5.49 9.77
N ARG A 257 -0.52 -5.86 8.77
CA ARG A 257 0.66 -5.11 8.31
C ARG A 257 0.36 -4.57 6.93
N ARG A 258 0.47 -3.26 6.80
CA ARG A 258 0.23 -2.57 5.54
C ARG A 258 1.45 -1.73 5.18
N ALA A 259 1.83 -1.77 3.91
CA ALA A 259 2.77 -0.83 3.34
C ALA A 259 2.31 -0.42 1.94
N GLY A 260 2.56 0.82 1.57
CA GLY A 260 2.12 1.34 0.28
C GLY A 260 3.00 2.46 -0.23
N PHE A 261 2.99 2.56 -1.55
CA PHE A 261 3.58 3.64 -2.31
C PHE A 261 2.47 4.36 -3.06
N MET A 262 2.41 5.66 -2.92
CA MET A 262 1.45 6.49 -3.61
C MET A 262 2.19 7.60 -4.34
N LYS A 263 1.74 7.90 -5.55
CA LYS A 263 2.24 8.99 -6.36
C LYS A 263 1.08 9.84 -6.83
N LEU A 264 1.15 11.12 -6.53
CA LEU A 264 0.26 12.12 -7.08
C LEU A 264 1.01 12.85 -8.19
N HIS A 265 0.56 12.66 -9.41
CA HIS A 265 1.18 13.31 -10.56
C HIS A 265 0.90 14.80 -10.54
N ARG A 266 1.88 15.58 -10.98
CA ARG A 266 1.71 17.01 -11.15
C ARG A 266 0.53 17.30 -12.08
N PRO A 267 -0.40 18.18 -11.67
CA PRO A 267 -1.52 18.58 -12.53
C PRO A 267 -1.07 19.23 -13.82
N GLU A 268 -1.69 18.88 -14.95
CA GLU A 268 -1.45 19.50 -16.25
C GLU A 268 -2.46 20.64 -16.55
N PHE A 269 -3.21 21.08 -15.56
CA PHE A 269 -4.22 22.15 -15.66
C PHE A 269 -4.13 23.08 -14.44
N PRO A 270 -4.66 24.32 -14.54
CA PRO A 270 -4.63 25.25 -13.42
C PRO A 270 -5.45 24.75 -12.24
N ILE A 271 -4.86 24.72 -11.05
CA ILE A 271 -5.52 24.37 -9.79
C ILE A 271 -5.26 25.50 -8.80
N SER A 272 -6.26 25.83 -7.95
CA SER A 272 -6.05 26.74 -6.82
C SER A 272 -5.12 26.12 -5.78
N GLU A 273 -4.38 26.96 -5.06
CA GLU A 273 -3.48 26.50 -4.00
C GLU A 273 -4.23 25.66 -2.93
N GLY A 274 -5.41 26.11 -2.50
CA GLY A 274 -6.26 25.37 -1.56
C GLY A 274 -6.73 24.02 -2.12
N GLY A 275 -7.09 23.97 -3.41
CA GLY A 275 -7.50 22.73 -4.06
C GLY A 275 -6.36 21.73 -4.18
N LEU A 276 -5.15 22.17 -4.49
CA LEU A 276 -3.96 21.33 -4.55
C LEU A 276 -3.58 20.82 -3.16
N GLN A 277 -3.64 21.69 -2.14
CA GLN A 277 -3.34 21.30 -0.77
C GLN A 277 -4.30 20.21 -0.28
N GLU A 278 -5.60 20.34 -0.53
CA GLU A 278 -6.60 19.32 -0.15
C GLU A 278 -6.35 17.99 -0.87
N VAL A 279 -5.93 18.00 -2.14
CA VAL A 279 -5.52 16.78 -2.85
C VAL A 279 -4.29 16.15 -2.18
N HIS A 280 -3.29 16.93 -1.78
CA HIS A 280 -2.10 16.46 -1.07
C HIS A 280 -2.45 15.84 0.28
N ASP A 281 -3.35 16.47 1.04
CA ASP A 281 -3.77 15.99 2.37
C ASP A 281 -4.57 14.69 2.27
N SER A 282 -5.30 14.49 1.16
CA SER A 282 -6.08 13.28 0.92
C SER A 282 -5.24 12.00 0.76
N ILE A 283 -3.93 12.12 0.44
CA ILE A 283 -3.07 10.95 0.15
C ILE A 283 -3.08 9.93 1.30
N THR A 284 -2.94 10.39 2.54
CA THR A 284 -2.88 9.49 3.71
C THR A 284 -4.22 9.29 4.38
N ALA A 285 -5.19 10.18 4.14
CA ALA A 285 -6.52 10.10 4.72
C ALA A 285 -7.24 8.78 4.39
N TRP A 286 -7.04 8.26 3.18
CA TRP A 286 -7.65 6.98 2.79
C TRP A 286 -7.22 5.81 3.69
N GLY A 287 -5.96 5.81 4.11
CA GLY A 287 -5.46 4.79 5.02
C GLY A 287 -6.12 4.84 6.40
N ALA A 288 -6.33 6.04 6.93
CA ALA A 288 -7.03 6.23 8.20
C ALA A 288 -8.50 5.81 8.09
N VAL A 289 -9.21 6.24 7.03
CA VAL A 289 -10.60 5.84 6.76
C VAL A 289 -10.73 4.32 6.66
N MET A 290 -9.79 3.64 5.99
CA MET A 290 -9.78 2.19 5.91
C MET A 290 -9.69 1.54 7.30
N ILE A 291 -8.73 1.96 8.12
CA ILE A 291 -8.53 1.37 9.46
C ILE A 291 -9.76 1.58 10.35
N GLU A 292 -10.33 2.78 10.35
CA GLU A 292 -11.53 3.10 11.13
C GLU A 292 -12.72 2.25 10.67
N THR A 293 -12.97 2.15 9.36
CA THR A 293 -14.06 1.34 8.82
C THR A 293 -13.90 -0.15 9.19
N ILE A 294 -12.67 -0.69 9.07
CA ILE A 294 -12.39 -2.07 9.44
C ILE A 294 -12.65 -2.28 10.94
N ARG A 295 -12.20 -1.37 11.82
CA ARG A 295 -12.43 -1.46 13.27
C ARG A 295 -13.92 -1.43 13.60
N GLU A 296 -14.68 -0.54 13.01
CA GLU A 296 -16.13 -0.49 13.19
C GLU A 296 -16.79 -1.80 12.78
N MET A 297 -16.45 -2.35 11.62
CA MET A 297 -17.00 -3.61 11.15
C MET A 297 -16.65 -4.80 12.04
N VAL A 298 -15.42 -4.87 12.52
CA VAL A 298 -14.95 -5.96 13.37
C VAL A 298 -15.60 -5.95 14.74
N TYR A 299 -15.77 -4.76 15.34
CA TYR A 299 -16.25 -4.63 16.72
C TYR A 299 -17.74 -4.26 16.87
N SER A 300 -18.41 -3.83 15.80
CA SER A 300 -19.86 -3.56 15.84
C SER A 300 -20.73 -4.82 15.96
N GLN A 301 -20.15 -6.00 15.72
CA GLN A 301 -20.86 -7.30 15.77
C GLN A 301 -20.58 -8.08 17.09
N GLN A 302 -19.93 -7.44 18.05
CA GLN A 302 -19.76 -7.95 19.40
C GLN A 302 -20.85 -7.38 20.30
#